data_a76db62ece530e620740f9a3825ddfaa
#
_entry.id   a76db62ece530e620740f9a3825ddfaa
#
_cell.length_a   1.000
_cell.length_b   1.000
_cell.length_c   1.000
_cell.angle_alpha   90.00
_cell.angle_beta   90.00
_cell.angle_gamma   90.00
#
_symmetry.space_group_name_H-M   'P 1'
#
loop_
_entity.id
_entity.type
_entity.pdbx_description
1 polymer ?
#
loop_
_entity_poly.entity_id
_entity_poly.type
_entity_poly.pdbx_seq_one_letter_code
_entity_poly.pdbx_strand_id
1 'polypeptide(L)'
;MEIIKDLPEIFDEFEDKKKQSFLKVKEYKEKQIPIIGAYCSFFPREIAVAMGAIPVGLCSSSNETVEFAETVLPKNVCPLIKSSYGYAISDRCPNFHLADLVVGETKCDGKKKMYELMSEFKEVYVMELPNTQSEGGLRFWREEIIRFKEFLEEYFQVVITENDIRRAIISQNKRREALKRFYGLMKLEPVPMSGLELGKVLYGSKYQFGQEEMTKELNELSDRILEEYEKGRHMEKRPRILITGCPMGEDTNKIVEAIENNGGVVVGFENCTGAKAVERMVDEDDPDVYGAIARKYFSIGCAIMTPNNNRIHLLGEMIDDYHVDGVVEMILSGCHSVEMESISVKNFVNEEKHLPYLAVVTDYSKGDVGQLNTRLAAFVEMIRK
;
A
#
# COMPACT_ATOMS: atom_id res chain seq x y z
N MET A 1 -7.77 -15.73 -22.98
CA MET A 1 -6.66 -15.65 -23.96
C MET A 1 -5.42 -15.41 -23.14
N GLU A 2 -4.50 -16.35 -23.08
CA GLU A 2 -3.23 -16.16 -22.35
C GLU A 2 -2.41 -15.08 -23.06
N ILE A 3 -2.13 -13.99 -22.37
CA ILE A 3 -1.50 -12.81 -22.96
C ILE A 3 -0.04 -13.11 -23.30
N ILE A 4 0.67 -13.83 -22.43
CA ILE A 4 2.01 -14.38 -22.65
C ILE A 4 2.05 -15.73 -21.96
N LYS A 5 2.54 -16.77 -22.63
CA LYS A 5 2.41 -18.17 -22.19
C LYS A 5 3.00 -18.45 -20.79
N ASP A 6 4.04 -17.73 -20.38
CA ASP A 6 4.75 -17.88 -19.11
C ASP A 6 4.60 -16.69 -18.16
N LEU A 7 3.91 -15.60 -18.55
CA LEU A 7 3.63 -14.49 -17.64
C LEU A 7 2.74 -14.88 -16.44
N PRO A 8 1.71 -15.73 -16.59
CA PRO A 8 0.94 -16.19 -15.43
C PRO A 8 1.79 -16.83 -14.35
N GLU A 9 2.80 -17.64 -14.73
CA GLU A 9 3.76 -18.25 -13.79
C GLU A 9 4.59 -17.18 -13.06
N ILE A 10 5.06 -16.14 -13.78
CA ILE A 10 5.83 -15.04 -13.17
C ILE A 10 4.97 -14.24 -12.17
N PHE A 11 3.70 -13.97 -12.50
CA PHE A 11 2.81 -13.28 -11.57
C PHE A 11 2.54 -14.14 -10.31
N ASP A 12 2.42 -15.45 -10.45
CA ASP A 12 2.26 -16.37 -9.33
C ASP A 12 3.55 -16.47 -8.49
N GLU A 13 4.73 -16.37 -9.09
CA GLU A 13 6.01 -16.26 -8.38
C GLU A 13 6.05 -15.02 -7.47
N PHE A 14 5.51 -13.87 -7.90
CA PHE A 14 5.40 -12.70 -7.03
C PHE A 14 4.44 -12.92 -5.86
N GLU A 15 3.36 -13.65 -6.05
CA GLU A 15 2.47 -14.04 -4.96
C GLU A 15 3.16 -14.97 -3.95
N ASP A 16 3.96 -15.93 -4.41
CA ASP A 16 4.71 -16.85 -3.57
C ASP A 16 5.87 -16.18 -2.80
N LYS A 17 6.32 -14.99 -3.21
CA LYS A 17 7.34 -14.21 -2.47
C LYS A 17 6.93 -13.91 -1.03
N LYS A 18 5.64 -13.79 -0.74
CA LYS A 18 5.13 -13.70 0.64
C LYS A 18 5.50 -14.94 1.46
N LYS A 19 5.34 -16.14 0.89
CA LYS A 19 5.67 -17.41 1.57
C LYS A 19 7.17 -17.56 1.76
N GLN A 20 7.96 -17.14 0.77
CA GLN A 20 9.43 -17.20 0.79
C GLN A 20 10.04 -16.10 1.69
N SER A 21 9.34 -15.00 1.91
CA SER A 21 9.82 -13.87 2.70
C SER A 21 10.24 -14.25 4.12
N PHE A 22 9.55 -15.22 4.71
CA PHE A 22 9.88 -15.76 6.03
C PHE A 22 11.31 -16.31 6.11
N LEU A 23 11.74 -17.07 5.11
CA LEU A 23 13.09 -17.63 5.07
C LEU A 23 14.15 -16.52 4.97
N LYS A 24 13.91 -15.50 4.14
CA LYS A 24 14.80 -14.34 4.02
C LYS A 24 14.85 -13.52 5.31
N VAL A 25 13.72 -13.27 5.97
CA VAL A 25 13.69 -12.52 7.25
C VAL A 25 14.43 -13.31 8.33
N LYS A 26 14.26 -14.63 8.37
CA LYS A 26 15.01 -15.50 9.29
C LYS A 26 16.52 -15.44 9.02
N GLU A 27 16.94 -15.51 7.75
CA GLU A 27 18.36 -15.38 7.35
C GLU A 27 18.96 -14.03 7.80
N TYR A 28 18.23 -12.92 7.64
CA TYR A 28 18.67 -11.61 8.12
C TYR A 28 18.84 -11.60 9.65
N LYS A 29 17.91 -12.23 10.36
CA LYS A 29 17.98 -12.35 11.83
C LYS A 29 19.21 -13.17 12.27
N GLU A 30 19.50 -14.27 11.60
CA GLU A 30 20.68 -15.09 11.85
C GLU A 30 21.99 -14.32 11.59
N LYS A 31 21.98 -13.39 10.65
CA LYS A 31 23.08 -12.45 10.36
C LYS A 31 23.11 -11.24 11.30
N GLN A 32 22.27 -11.19 12.31
CA GLN A 32 22.13 -10.08 13.26
C GLN A 32 21.81 -8.73 12.60
N ILE A 33 21.12 -8.75 11.45
CA ILE A 33 20.62 -7.55 10.78
C ILE A 33 19.31 -7.14 11.46
N PRO A 34 19.17 -5.88 11.93
CA PRO A 34 17.96 -5.42 12.58
C PRO A 34 16.74 -5.48 11.65
N ILE A 35 15.61 -5.91 12.20
CA ILE A 35 14.33 -6.00 11.49
C ILE A 35 13.35 -5.03 12.12
N ILE A 36 12.86 -4.08 11.33
CA ILE A 36 11.87 -3.08 11.77
C ILE A 36 10.53 -3.35 11.12
N GLY A 37 9.55 -3.70 11.93
CA GLY A 37 8.17 -3.91 11.49
C GLY A 37 7.41 -2.59 11.38
N ALA A 38 6.78 -2.31 10.22
CA ALA A 38 6.04 -1.08 9.98
C ALA A 38 4.60 -1.35 9.53
N TYR A 39 3.65 -0.57 10.09
CA TYR A 39 2.22 -0.72 9.79
C TYR A 39 1.68 0.26 8.77
N CYS A 40 2.44 1.26 8.35
CA CYS A 40 1.89 2.31 7.51
C CYS A 40 2.83 2.79 6.39
N SER A 41 2.21 3.40 5.37
CA SER A 41 2.93 4.07 4.28
C SER A 41 3.60 5.38 4.72
N PHE A 42 3.30 5.92 5.89
CA PHE A 42 3.98 7.11 6.46
C PHE A 42 5.35 6.77 7.06
N PHE A 43 5.63 5.51 7.31
CA PHE A 43 6.91 5.08 7.86
C PHE A 43 8.08 5.51 6.96
N PRO A 44 9.04 6.34 7.47
CA PRO A 44 10.17 6.83 6.70
C PRO A 44 11.23 5.73 6.54
N ARG A 45 11.02 4.89 5.51
CA ARG A 45 11.87 3.70 5.24
C ARG A 45 13.34 4.06 5.10
N GLU A 46 13.64 5.25 4.60
CA GLU A 46 15.00 5.76 4.41
C GLU A 46 15.81 5.73 5.70
N ILE A 47 15.20 6.09 6.82
CA ILE A 47 15.89 6.12 8.13
C ILE A 47 16.26 4.71 8.59
N ALA A 48 15.34 3.75 8.46
CA ALA A 48 15.61 2.35 8.78
C ALA A 48 16.67 1.72 7.86
N VAL A 49 16.57 1.99 6.55
CA VAL A 49 17.54 1.50 5.55
C VAL A 49 18.91 2.13 5.76
N ALA A 50 19.00 3.41 6.12
CA ALA A 50 20.25 4.11 6.43
C ALA A 50 21.00 3.47 7.62
N MET A 51 20.26 2.92 8.57
CA MET A 51 20.82 2.15 9.70
C MET A 51 21.32 0.76 9.28
N GLY A 52 20.98 0.29 8.09
CA GLY A 52 21.23 -1.08 7.65
C GLY A 52 20.15 -2.08 8.08
N ALA A 53 19.01 -1.62 8.60
CA ALA A 53 17.90 -2.47 8.97
C ALA A 53 17.04 -2.89 7.76
N ILE A 54 16.32 -3.99 7.94
CA ILE A 54 15.33 -4.49 6.98
C ILE A 54 13.93 -4.05 7.43
N PRO A 55 13.30 -3.08 6.76
CA PRO A 55 11.92 -2.70 7.06
C PRO A 55 10.94 -3.70 6.45
N VAL A 56 10.12 -4.33 7.28
CA VAL A 56 9.09 -5.30 6.88
C VAL A 56 7.69 -4.76 7.11
N GLY A 57 6.76 -5.06 6.19
CA GLY A 57 5.35 -4.69 6.34
C GLY A 57 4.62 -5.64 7.30
N LEU A 58 3.85 -5.06 8.22
CA LEU A 58 3.06 -5.80 9.20
C LEU A 58 1.55 -5.69 9.00
N CYS A 59 1.11 -4.78 8.11
CA CYS A 59 -0.30 -4.57 7.85
C CYS A 59 -0.90 -5.80 7.16
N SER A 60 -1.86 -6.45 7.81
CA SER A 60 -2.53 -7.63 7.28
C SER A 60 -3.92 -7.29 6.72
N SER A 61 -4.33 -8.04 5.71
CA SER A 61 -5.62 -7.93 5.04
C SER A 61 -6.27 -9.31 4.87
N SER A 62 -6.19 -10.15 5.89
CA SER A 62 -6.71 -11.51 5.90
C SER A 62 -7.74 -11.73 7.01
N ASN A 63 -8.73 -12.58 6.74
CA ASN A 63 -9.73 -13.00 7.73
C ASN A 63 -9.18 -14.03 8.73
N GLU A 64 -8.05 -14.66 8.44
CA GLU A 64 -7.50 -15.83 9.16
C GLU A 64 -7.38 -15.62 10.68
N THR A 65 -7.04 -14.40 11.11
CA THR A 65 -6.76 -14.11 12.54
C THR A 65 -7.77 -13.16 13.18
N VAL A 66 -8.85 -12.81 12.49
CA VAL A 66 -9.87 -11.89 13.01
C VAL A 66 -10.50 -12.41 14.29
N GLU A 67 -10.79 -13.71 14.37
CA GLU A 67 -11.38 -14.34 15.57
C GLU A 67 -10.46 -14.21 16.80
N PHE A 68 -9.15 -14.33 16.63
CA PHE A 68 -8.20 -14.12 17.73
C PHE A 68 -8.26 -12.68 18.24
N ALA A 69 -8.30 -11.70 17.34
CA ALA A 69 -8.42 -10.30 17.74
C ALA A 69 -9.74 -10.01 18.47
N GLU A 70 -10.85 -10.65 18.08
CA GLU A 70 -12.17 -10.46 18.70
C GLU A 70 -12.29 -11.02 20.11
N THR A 71 -11.29 -11.76 20.60
CA THR A 71 -11.18 -12.13 22.03
C THR A 71 -10.79 -10.94 22.91
N VAL A 72 -10.18 -9.89 22.32
CA VAL A 72 -9.67 -8.70 23.02
C VAL A 72 -10.36 -7.44 22.49
N LEU A 73 -10.44 -7.28 21.16
CA LEU A 73 -10.97 -6.08 20.52
C LEU A 73 -12.50 -6.15 20.32
N PRO A 74 -13.19 -5.01 20.39
CA PRO A 74 -14.61 -4.94 20.04
C PRO A 74 -14.88 -5.40 18.58
N LYS A 75 -16.00 -6.10 18.38
CA LYS A 75 -16.36 -6.66 17.06
C LYS A 75 -16.58 -5.63 15.96
N ASN A 76 -16.99 -4.42 16.31
CA ASN A 76 -17.24 -3.32 15.36
C ASN A 76 -15.98 -2.53 14.97
N VAL A 77 -14.79 -2.97 15.38
CA VAL A 77 -13.51 -2.38 14.94
C VAL A 77 -13.20 -2.80 13.49
N CYS A 78 -12.56 -1.90 12.76
CA CYS A 78 -12.13 -2.10 11.38
C CYS A 78 -11.40 -3.45 11.17
N PRO A 79 -11.76 -4.24 10.14
CA PRO A 79 -11.14 -5.54 9.84
C PRO A 79 -9.62 -5.48 9.70
N LEU A 80 -9.06 -4.38 9.15
CA LEU A 80 -7.61 -4.20 9.04
C LEU A 80 -6.92 -4.18 10.41
N ILE A 81 -7.54 -3.57 11.41
CA ILE A 81 -7.03 -3.53 12.78
C ILE A 81 -7.15 -4.91 13.40
N LYS A 82 -8.31 -5.54 13.28
CA LYS A 82 -8.53 -6.90 13.82
C LYS A 82 -7.56 -7.91 13.22
N SER A 83 -7.41 -7.92 11.89
CA SER A 83 -6.46 -8.81 11.20
C SER A 83 -5.02 -8.55 11.68
N SER A 84 -4.58 -7.29 11.68
CA SER A 84 -3.21 -6.93 12.10
C SER A 84 -2.93 -7.29 13.56
N TYR A 85 -3.86 -7.01 14.47
CA TYR A 85 -3.73 -7.34 15.89
C TYR A 85 -3.83 -8.85 16.13
N GLY A 86 -4.75 -9.52 15.43
CA GLY A 86 -4.90 -10.96 15.50
C GLY A 86 -3.64 -11.74 15.12
N TYR A 87 -2.96 -11.32 14.04
CA TYR A 87 -1.66 -11.88 13.67
C TYR A 87 -0.59 -11.65 14.73
N ALA A 88 -0.61 -10.49 15.40
CA ALA A 88 0.35 -10.18 16.45
C ALA A 88 0.15 -11.04 17.71
N ILE A 89 -1.09 -11.12 18.23
CA ILE A 89 -1.37 -11.88 19.48
C ILE A 89 -1.36 -13.40 19.30
N SER A 90 -1.63 -13.89 18.08
CA SER A 90 -1.60 -15.33 17.78
C SER A 90 -0.22 -15.84 17.36
N ASP A 91 0.77 -14.96 17.26
CA ASP A 91 2.13 -15.23 16.78
C ASP A 91 2.18 -15.91 15.40
N ARG A 92 1.18 -15.63 14.55
CA ARG A 92 1.08 -16.21 13.19
C ARG A 92 1.76 -15.36 12.12
N CYS A 93 2.26 -14.17 12.46
CA CYS A 93 3.00 -13.33 11.53
C CYS A 93 4.51 -13.49 11.74
N PRO A 94 5.23 -14.18 10.84
CA PRO A 94 6.69 -14.34 10.96
C PRO A 94 7.43 -13.01 11.00
N ASN A 95 6.97 -12.01 10.24
CA ASN A 95 7.57 -10.68 10.22
C ASN A 95 7.40 -9.96 11.56
N PHE A 96 6.23 -10.09 12.21
CA PHE A 96 6.00 -9.54 13.53
C PHE A 96 6.83 -10.26 14.60
N HIS A 97 6.85 -11.59 14.55
CA HIS A 97 7.63 -12.43 15.46
C HIS A 97 9.11 -12.05 15.44
N LEU A 98 9.71 -11.94 14.26
CA LEU A 98 11.15 -11.68 14.07
C LEU A 98 11.53 -10.19 14.16
N ALA A 99 10.58 -9.26 14.12
CA ALA A 99 10.88 -7.84 14.23
C ALA A 99 11.52 -7.51 15.60
N ASP A 100 12.59 -6.72 15.58
CA ASP A 100 13.25 -6.20 16.79
C ASP A 100 12.49 -5.02 17.38
N LEU A 101 11.87 -4.24 16.51
CA LEU A 101 11.08 -3.05 16.82
C LEU A 101 9.86 -3.01 15.92
N VAL A 102 8.72 -2.64 16.46
CA VAL A 102 7.51 -2.30 15.71
C VAL A 102 7.33 -0.79 15.68
N VAL A 103 7.05 -0.23 14.51
CA VAL A 103 6.79 1.20 14.34
C VAL A 103 5.36 1.40 13.85
N GLY A 104 4.66 2.26 14.56
CA GLY A 104 3.33 2.73 14.21
C GLY A 104 3.29 4.25 14.15
N GLU A 105 2.19 4.80 13.64
CA GLU A 105 1.97 6.24 13.58
C GLU A 105 0.62 6.61 14.18
N THR A 106 0.50 7.80 14.77
CA THR A 106 -0.75 8.30 15.35
C THR A 106 -1.79 8.61 14.25
N LYS A 107 -2.32 7.57 13.62
CA LYS A 107 -3.33 7.64 12.56
C LYS A 107 -4.76 7.71 13.14
N CYS A 108 -5.64 6.79 12.74
CA CYS A 108 -6.97 6.69 13.32
C CYS A 108 -6.93 6.17 14.76
N ASP A 109 -7.98 6.42 15.52
CA ASP A 109 -8.06 6.06 16.93
C ASP A 109 -7.88 4.56 17.20
N GLY A 110 -8.46 3.73 16.33
CA GLY A 110 -8.28 2.28 16.44
C GLY A 110 -6.84 1.83 16.27
N LYS A 111 -6.08 2.44 15.33
CA LYS A 111 -4.64 2.12 15.18
C LYS A 111 -3.82 2.56 16.38
N LYS A 112 -4.04 3.77 16.89
CA LYS A 112 -3.34 4.26 18.09
C LYS A 112 -3.51 3.31 19.27
N LYS A 113 -4.77 2.89 19.53
CA LYS A 113 -5.07 1.96 20.63
C LYS A 113 -4.55 0.55 20.37
N MET A 114 -4.51 0.10 19.11
CA MET A 114 -3.87 -1.16 18.76
C MET A 114 -2.37 -1.17 19.13
N TYR A 115 -1.64 -0.09 18.87
CA TYR A 115 -0.22 0.02 19.22
C TYR A 115 0.00 0.04 20.74
N GLU A 116 -0.86 0.74 21.49
CA GLU A 116 -0.84 0.74 22.94
C GLU A 116 -0.99 -0.68 23.51
N LEU A 117 -1.95 -1.45 23.00
CA LEU A 117 -2.15 -2.85 23.37
C LEU A 117 -0.96 -3.75 22.95
N MET A 118 -0.38 -3.50 21.77
CA MET A 118 0.80 -4.25 21.31
C MET A 118 2.04 -4.00 22.17
N SER A 119 2.17 -2.80 22.75
CA SER A 119 3.32 -2.46 23.61
C SER A 119 3.39 -3.28 24.89
N GLU A 120 2.33 -4.01 25.27
CA GLU A 120 2.33 -4.93 26.40
C GLU A 120 3.18 -6.19 26.15
N PHE A 121 3.43 -6.55 24.88
CA PHE A 121 4.15 -7.79 24.53
C PHE A 121 5.20 -7.63 23.41
N LYS A 122 5.38 -6.43 22.88
CA LYS A 122 6.37 -6.12 21.83
C LYS A 122 6.88 -4.69 22.01
N GLU A 123 8.16 -4.46 21.70
CA GLU A 123 8.67 -3.08 21.67
C GLU A 123 8.02 -2.32 20.51
N VAL A 124 7.36 -1.21 20.81
CA VAL A 124 6.61 -0.39 19.86
C VAL A 124 7.00 1.08 19.97
N TYR A 125 7.51 1.66 18.89
CA TYR A 125 7.70 3.09 18.75
C TYR A 125 6.53 3.70 17.97
N VAL A 126 5.87 4.70 18.53
CA VAL A 126 4.74 5.37 17.89
C VAL A 126 5.14 6.78 17.49
N MET A 127 5.28 7.01 16.18
CA MET A 127 5.55 8.32 15.60
C MET A 127 4.30 9.21 15.68
N GLU A 128 4.48 10.46 16.10
CA GLU A 128 3.40 11.44 16.13
C GLU A 128 3.17 12.04 14.73
N LEU A 129 2.10 11.66 14.07
CA LEU A 129 1.73 12.14 12.74
C LEU A 129 0.74 13.30 12.83
N PRO A 130 1.06 14.52 12.34
CA PRO A 130 0.11 15.62 12.27
C PRO A 130 -1.07 15.32 11.35
N ASN A 131 -2.28 15.68 11.75
CA ASN A 131 -3.49 15.43 10.97
C ASN A 131 -3.82 16.56 9.98
N THR A 132 -3.08 17.68 10.01
CA THR A 132 -3.29 18.82 9.12
C THR A 132 -2.04 19.04 8.28
N GLN A 133 -2.19 18.94 6.96
CA GLN A 133 -1.09 19.13 5.99
C GLN A 133 -0.78 20.61 5.80
N SER A 134 -0.38 21.29 6.88
CA SER A 134 0.07 22.69 6.93
C SER A 134 1.59 22.77 7.02
N GLU A 135 2.14 23.98 6.84
CA GLU A 135 3.59 24.22 7.07
C GLU A 135 4.01 23.89 8.52
N GLY A 136 3.13 24.18 9.49
CA GLY A 136 3.37 23.82 10.90
C GLY A 136 3.41 22.30 11.10
N GLY A 137 2.48 21.59 10.47
CA GLY A 137 2.47 20.13 10.45
C GLY A 137 3.70 19.52 9.77
N LEU A 138 4.13 20.11 8.65
CA LEU A 138 5.35 19.65 7.96
C LEU A 138 6.60 19.83 8.83
N ARG A 139 6.75 20.98 9.50
CA ARG A 139 7.87 21.19 10.44
C ARG A 139 7.84 20.18 11.59
N PHE A 140 6.66 19.95 12.17
CA PHE A 140 6.51 18.97 13.24
C PHE A 140 6.87 17.56 12.75
N TRP A 141 6.42 17.16 11.55
CA TRP A 141 6.73 15.85 10.98
C TRP A 141 8.23 15.68 10.69
N ARG A 142 8.90 16.75 10.23
CA ARG A 142 10.36 16.75 10.08
C ARG A 142 11.08 16.47 11.40
N GLU A 143 10.70 17.17 12.46
CA GLU A 143 11.27 16.96 13.80
C GLU A 143 10.97 15.55 14.33
N GLU A 144 9.80 14.99 14.02
CA GLU A 144 9.44 13.62 14.38
C GLU A 144 10.33 12.59 13.67
N ILE A 145 10.67 12.81 12.42
CA ILE A 145 11.61 11.95 11.68
C ILE A 145 13.02 12.01 12.30
N ILE A 146 13.45 13.18 12.76
CA ILE A 146 14.73 13.33 13.47
C ILE A 146 14.69 12.58 14.81
N ARG A 147 13.64 12.76 15.60
CA ARG A 147 13.46 12.02 16.88
C ARG A 147 13.45 10.51 16.66
N PHE A 148 12.79 10.06 15.61
CA PHE A 148 12.80 8.63 15.26
C PHE A 148 14.20 8.13 14.90
N LYS A 149 14.99 8.91 14.16
CA LYS A 149 16.39 8.59 13.87
C LYS A 149 17.23 8.51 15.14
N GLU A 150 17.10 9.49 16.04
CA GLU A 150 17.80 9.52 17.33
C GLU A 150 17.41 8.33 18.22
N PHE A 151 16.12 7.99 18.28
CA PHE A 151 15.64 6.79 18.96
C PHE A 151 16.28 5.50 18.40
N LEU A 152 16.37 5.35 17.09
CA LEU A 152 17.01 4.19 16.49
C LEU A 152 18.51 4.10 16.82
N GLU A 153 19.21 5.23 16.83
CA GLU A 153 20.63 5.28 17.22
C GLU A 153 20.84 4.84 18.68
N GLU A 154 19.99 5.31 19.58
CA GLU A 154 20.03 4.93 21.00
C GLU A 154 19.61 3.46 21.19
N TYR A 155 18.53 3.02 20.57
CA TYR A 155 17.99 1.68 20.77
C TYR A 155 18.91 0.58 20.20
N PHE A 156 19.47 0.79 19.02
CA PHE A 156 20.34 -0.18 18.35
C PHE A 156 21.85 0.08 18.58
N GLN A 157 22.23 1.13 19.31
CA GLN A 157 23.61 1.52 19.59
C GLN A 157 24.43 1.70 18.29
N VAL A 158 23.87 2.42 17.33
CA VAL A 158 24.46 2.71 16.02
C VAL A 158 24.52 4.21 15.77
N VAL A 159 25.27 4.63 14.75
CA VAL A 159 25.28 6.02 14.26
C VAL A 159 24.73 6.04 12.84
N ILE A 160 23.74 6.86 12.57
CA ILE A 160 23.14 7.05 11.24
C ILE A 160 23.60 8.41 10.71
N THR A 161 24.54 8.40 9.76
CA THR A 161 25.05 9.63 9.19
C THR A 161 24.12 10.17 8.09
N GLU A 162 24.25 11.48 7.79
CA GLU A 162 23.52 12.08 6.67
C GLU A 162 23.86 11.40 5.33
N ASN A 163 25.10 10.99 5.13
CA ASN A 163 25.51 10.25 3.93
C ASN A 163 24.81 8.88 3.82
N ASP A 164 24.55 8.20 4.95
CA ASP A 164 23.79 6.96 4.95
C ASP A 164 22.33 7.22 4.53
N ILE A 165 21.74 8.30 5.03
CA ILE A 165 20.37 8.71 4.68
C ILE A 165 20.29 9.05 3.19
N ARG A 166 21.25 9.81 2.63
CA ARG A 166 21.29 10.13 1.19
C ARG A 166 21.39 8.87 0.33
N ARG A 167 22.23 7.90 0.70
CA ARG A 167 22.29 6.61 0.00
C ARG A 167 20.97 5.84 0.08
N ALA A 168 20.33 5.87 1.24
CA ALA A 168 19.03 5.23 1.43
C ALA A 168 17.92 5.92 0.59
N ILE A 169 17.91 7.25 0.49
CA ILE A 169 16.99 8.01 -0.38
C ILE A 169 17.12 7.54 -1.82
N ILE A 170 18.34 7.52 -2.37
CA ILE A 170 18.59 7.08 -3.76
C ILE A 170 18.10 5.64 -3.98
N SER A 171 18.40 4.74 -3.05
CA SER A 171 17.97 3.35 -3.12
C SER A 171 16.44 3.21 -3.08
N GLN A 172 15.78 3.93 -2.17
CA GLN A 172 14.31 3.88 -2.04
C GLN A 172 13.60 4.57 -3.22
N ASN A 173 14.17 5.61 -3.81
CA ASN A 173 13.64 6.23 -5.02
C ASN A 173 13.71 5.27 -6.22
N LYS A 174 14.84 4.61 -6.46
CA LYS A 174 14.96 3.58 -7.52
C LYS A 174 13.90 2.48 -7.37
N ARG A 175 13.63 2.07 -6.14
CA ARG A 175 12.55 1.12 -5.85
C ARG A 175 11.16 1.69 -6.20
N ARG A 176 10.89 2.95 -5.85
CA ARG A 176 9.61 3.61 -6.19
C ARG A 176 9.46 3.77 -7.70
N GLU A 177 10.53 4.16 -8.39
CA GLU A 177 10.55 4.30 -9.85
C GLU A 177 10.22 2.99 -10.56
N ALA A 178 10.84 1.88 -10.14
CA ALA A 178 10.54 0.58 -10.72
C ALA A 178 9.07 0.16 -10.49
N LEU A 179 8.53 0.37 -9.29
CA LEU A 179 7.11 0.14 -9.00
C LEU A 179 6.21 1.07 -9.83
N LYS A 180 6.54 2.36 -9.91
CA LYS A 180 5.79 3.35 -10.69
C LYS A 180 5.81 3.03 -12.17
N ARG A 181 6.96 2.61 -12.70
CA ARG A 181 7.09 2.14 -14.08
C ARG A 181 6.19 0.94 -14.34
N PHE A 182 6.23 -0.07 -13.47
CA PHE A 182 5.44 -1.29 -13.60
C PHE A 182 3.94 -1.01 -13.59
N TYR A 183 3.40 -0.35 -12.56
CA TYR A 183 1.97 -0.07 -12.56
C TYR A 183 1.57 0.96 -13.62
N GLY A 184 2.48 1.81 -14.05
CA GLY A 184 2.28 2.75 -15.15
C GLY A 184 2.01 2.08 -16.51
N LEU A 185 2.34 0.80 -16.69
CA LEU A 185 1.98 0.03 -17.88
C LEU A 185 0.47 -0.04 -18.09
N MET A 186 -0.31 0.07 -17.03
CA MET A 186 -1.78 0.10 -17.11
C MET A 186 -2.34 1.39 -17.73
N LYS A 187 -1.50 2.38 -18.07
CA LYS A 187 -1.88 3.56 -18.86
C LYS A 187 -2.05 3.22 -20.35
N LEU A 188 -1.45 2.11 -20.82
CA LEU A 188 -1.58 1.65 -22.19
C LEU A 188 -3.04 1.29 -22.50
N GLU A 189 -3.45 1.47 -23.79
CA GLU A 189 -4.79 1.15 -24.24
C GLU A 189 -4.73 0.35 -25.55
N PRO A 190 -5.20 -0.91 -25.55
CA PRO A 190 -5.72 -1.69 -24.42
C PRO A 190 -4.64 -1.98 -23.36
N VAL A 191 -5.05 -2.35 -22.13
CA VAL A 191 -4.09 -2.68 -21.06
C VAL A 191 -3.31 -3.98 -21.34
N PRO A 192 -2.05 -4.09 -20.91
CA PRO A 192 -1.23 -5.29 -21.15
C PRO A 192 -1.57 -6.46 -20.21
N MET A 193 -2.19 -6.22 -19.07
CA MET A 193 -2.46 -7.23 -18.04
C MET A 193 -3.77 -6.91 -17.29
N SER A 194 -4.27 -7.86 -16.53
CA SER A 194 -5.43 -7.67 -15.65
C SER A 194 -5.06 -6.93 -14.35
N GLY A 195 -6.07 -6.37 -13.68
CA GLY A 195 -5.89 -5.77 -12.36
C GLY A 195 -5.54 -6.79 -11.28
N LEU A 196 -5.94 -8.06 -11.43
CA LEU A 196 -5.50 -9.13 -10.55
C LEU A 196 -4.00 -9.39 -10.68
N GLU A 197 -3.46 -9.47 -11.89
CA GLU A 197 -2.03 -9.63 -12.16
C GLU A 197 -1.22 -8.43 -11.64
N LEU A 198 -1.70 -7.20 -11.91
CA LEU A 198 -1.14 -5.98 -11.31
C LEU A 198 -1.09 -6.09 -9.78
N GLY A 199 -2.20 -6.50 -9.16
CA GLY A 199 -2.31 -6.66 -7.71
C GLY A 199 -1.33 -7.68 -7.13
N LYS A 200 -1.14 -8.84 -7.78
CA LYS A 200 -0.18 -9.88 -7.39
C LYS A 200 1.25 -9.32 -7.31
N VAL A 201 1.69 -8.61 -8.34
CA VAL A 201 3.05 -8.04 -8.38
C VAL A 201 3.22 -6.94 -7.34
N LEU A 202 2.27 -6.00 -7.24
CA LEU A 202 2.33 -4.93 -6.23
C LEU A 202 2.31 -5.48 -4.80
N TYR A 203 1.52 -6.51 -4.55
CA TYR A 203 1.46 -7.15 -3.24
C TYR A 203 2.73 -7.94 -2.94
N GLY A 204 3.19 -8.79 -3.86
CA GLY A 204 4.41 -9.59 -3.72
C GLY A 204 5.66 -8.76 -3.51
N SER A 205 5.76 -7.61 -4.20
CA SER A 205 6.88 -6.68 -4.07
C SER A 205 7.06 -6.10 -2.66
N LYS A 206 6.03 -6.12 -1.82
CA LYS A 206 6.12 -5.70 -0.40
C LYS A 206 6.94 -6.67 0.44
N TYR A 207 7.05 -7.92 0.01
CA TYR A 207 7.75 -9.00 0.69
C TYR A 207 9.15 -9.27 0.12
N GLN A 208 9.59 -8.47 -0.85
CA GLN A 208 10.96 -8.49 -1.36
C GLN A 208 11.81 -7.47 -0.59
N PHE A 209 12.80 -7.96 0.15
CA PHE A 209 13.64 -7.14 1.02
C PHE A 209 14.97 -6.77 0.36
N GLY A 210 15.42 -7.50 -0.65
CA GLY A 210 16.57 -7.16 -1.50
C GLY A 210 16.21 -6.02 -2.46
N GLN A 211 16.58 -4.78 -2.12
CA GLN A 211 16.14 -3.58 -2.86
C GLN A 211 16.60 -3.59 -4.32
N GLU A 212 17.86 -3.93 -4.57
CA GLU A 212 18.44 -3.97 -5.92
C GLU A 212 17.85 -5.11 -6.75
N GLU A 213 17.71 -6.31 -6.17
CA GLU A 213 17.11 -7.47 -6.80
C GLU A 213 15.67 -7.18 -7.23
N MET A 214 14.86 -6.64 -6.32
CA MET A 214 13.47 -6.27 -6.61
C MET A 214 13.38 -5.21 -7.72
N THR A 215 14.22 -4.17 -7.67
CA THR A 215 14.24 -3.11 -8.67
C THR A 215 14.58 -3.69 -10.06
N LYS A 216 15.55 -4.59 -10.11
CA LYS A 216 15.96 -5.28 -11.35
C LYS A 216 14.83 -6.14 -11.91
N GLU A 217 14.25 -7.02 -11.08
CA GLU A 217 13.16 -7.92 -11.50
C GLU A 217 11.94 -7.16 -12.02
N LEU A 218 11.52 -6.06 -11.34
CA LEU A 218 10.40 -5.23 -11.79
C LEU A 218 10.69 -4.53 -13.14
N ASN A 219 11.93 -4.07 -13.34
CA ASN A 219 12.30 -3.46 -14.61
C ASN A 219 12.33 -4.49 -15.74
N GLU A 220 12.94 -5.66 -15.52
CA GLU A 220 12.97 -6.75 -16.50
C GLU A 220 11.57 -7.24 -16.86
N LEU A 221 10.68 -7.38 -15.86
CA LEU A 221 9.27 -7.72 -16.10
C LEU A 221 8.55 -6.63 -16.90
N SER A 222 8.79 -5.36 -16.58
CA SER A 222 8.18 -4.23 -17.31
C SER A 222 8.65 -4.18 -18.76
N ASP A 223 9.95 -4.38 -19.02
CA ASP A 223 10.51 -4.45 -20.38
C ASP A 223 9.87 -5.58 -21.18
N ARG A 224 9.80 -6.76 -20.59
CA ARG A 224 9.21 -7.93 -21.23
C ARG A 224 7.72 -7.73 -21.57
N ILE A 225 6.94 -7.13 -20.66
CA ILE A 225 5.54 -6.82 -20.95
C ILE A 225 5.42 -5.84 -22.10
N LEU A 226 6.26 -4.80 -22.17
CA LEU A 226 6.26 -3.84 -23.29
C LEU A 226 6.62 -4.49 -24.61
N GLU A 227 7.66 -5.35 -24.65
CA GLU A 227 8.03 -6.08 -25.86
C GLU A 227 6.89 -6.97 -26.39
N GLU A 228 6.17 -7.62 -25.50
CA GLU A 228 5.04 -8.46 -25.88
C GLU A 228 3.81 -7.62 -26.29
N TYR A 229 3.61 -6.47 -25.64
CA TYR A 229 2.58 -5.51 -26.02
C TYR A 229 2.78 -5.00 -27.46
N GLU A 230 4.02 -4.68 -27.85
CA GLU A 230 4.37 -4.26 -29.22
C GLU A 230 4.11 -5.36 -30.27
N LYS A 231 4.13 -6.63 -29.87
CA LYS A 231 3.73 -7.78 -30.71
C LYS A 231 2.22 -8.00 -30.77
N GLY A 232 1.42 -7.09 -30.19
CA GLY A 232 -0.05 -7.15 -30.16
C GLY A 232 -0.61 -8.07 -29.07
N ARG A 233 0.18 -8.42 -28.05
CA ARG A 233 -0.27 -9.22 -26.92
C ARG A 233 -0.75 -8.31 -25.78
N HIS A 234 -2.03 -8.06 -25.76
CA HIS A 234 -2.73 -7.21 -24.79
C HIS A 234 -4.16 -7.71 -24.57
N MET A 235 -4.82 -7.21 -23.55
CA MET A 235 -6.23 -7.53 -23.31
C MET A 235 -7.13 -6.92 -24.40
N GLU A 236 -8.36 -7.39 -24.46
CA GLU A 236 -9.40 -6.69 -25.21
C GLU A 236 -9.73 -5.35 -24.55
N LYS A 237 -10.20 -4.37 -25.32
CA LYS A 237 -10.66 -3.10 -24.78
C LYS A 237 -11.86 -3.32 -23.85
N ARG A 238 -11.78 -2.81 -22.62
CA ARG A 238 -12.80 -2.94 -21.56
C ARG A 238 -12.95 -1.61 -20.83
N PRO A 239 -14.11 -1.36 -20.17
CA PRO A 239 -14.25 -0.24 -19.25
C PRO A 239 -13.15 -0.23 -18.19
N ARG A 240 -12.49 0.91 -18.04
CA ARG A 240 -11.29 1.11 -17.20
C ARG A 240 -11.72 1.62 -15.83
N ILE A 241 -11.47 0.83 -14.80
CA ILE A 241 -11.95 1.12 -13.45
C ILE A 241 -10.77 1.34 -12.52
N LEU A 242 -10.79 2.47 -11.81
CA LEU A 242 -9.85 2.80 -10.75
C LEU A 242 -10.43 2.41 -9.40
N ILE A 243 -9.65 1.69 -8.58
CA ILE A 243 -10.02 1.38 -7.20
C ILE A 243 -9.34 2.36 -6.24
N THR A 244 -10.12 3.00 -5.38
CA THR A 244 -9.65 3.88 -4.29
C THR A 244 -10.11 3.37 -2.93
N GLY A 245 -9.76 4.05 -1.83
CA GLY A 245 -10.24 3.77 -0.47
C GLY A 245 -9.26 3.00 0.41
N CYS A 246 -9.74 1.94 1.05
CA CYS A 246 -8.92 1.12 1.95
C CYS A 246 -7.87 0.29 1.21
N PRO A 247 -6.79 -0.14 1.89
CA PRO A 247 -5.77 -1.01 1.27
C PRO A 247 -6.37 -2.33 0.77
N MET A 248 -5.95 -2.74 -0.42
CA MET A 248 -6.28 -4.04 -0.99
C MET A 248 -5.33 -5.12 -0.47
N GLY A 249 -5.80 -6.35 -0.48
CA GLY A 249 -5.05 -7.55 -0.17
C GLY A 249 -5.80 -8.80 -0.64
N GLU A 250 -5.26 -9.96 -0.35
CA GLU A 250 -5.75 -11.25 -0.85
C GLU A 250 -7.28 -11.44 -0.67
N ASP A 251 -7.79 -11.21 0.55
CA ASP A 251 -9.22 -11.38 0.84
C ASP A 251 -10.14 -10.27 0.28
N THR A 252 -9.57 -9.21 -0.29
CA THR A 252 -10.32 -8.15 -0.97
C THR A 252 -10.22 -8.23 -2.49
N ASN A 253 -9.45 -9.16 -3.06
CA ASN A 253 -9.39 -9.42 -4.50
C ASN A 253 -10.74 -9.77 -5.09
N LYS A 254 -11.70 -10.26 -4.27
CA LYS A 254 -13.10 -10.47 -4.66
C LYS A 254 -13.75 -9.26 -5.34
N ILE A 255 -13.28 -8.02 -5.06
CA ILE A 255 -13.75 -6.80 -5.74
C ILE A 255 -13.19 -6.72 -7.16
N VAL A 256 -11.88 -6.96 -7.33
CA VAL A 256 -11.22 -6.97 -8.63
C VAL A 256 -11.80 -8.09 -9.50
N GLU A 257 -11.93 -9.30 -8.92
CA GLU A 257 -12.56 -10.46 -9.60
C GLU A 257 -13.97 -10.16 -10.06
N ALA A 258 -14.80 -9.52 -9.22
CA ALA A 258 -16.16 -9.17 -9.59
C ALA A 258 -16.21 -8.14 -10.73
N ILE A 259 -15.31 -7.16 -10.75
CA ILE A 259 -15.21 -6.18 -11.83
C ILE A 259 -14.80 -6.89 -13.14
N GLU A 260 -13.74 -7.70 -13.11
CA GLU A 260 -13.14 -8.28 -14.30
C GLU A 260 -13.96 -9.43 -14.89
N ASN A 261 -14.59 -10.25 -14.04
CA ASN A 261 -15.53 -11.29 -14.46
C ASN A 261 -16.80 -10.73 -15.12
N ASN A 262 -17.18 -9.49 -14.81
CA ASN A 262 -18.27 -8.79 -15.46
C ASN A 262 -17.82 -7.91 -16.63
N GLY A 263 -16.53 -8.03 -17.03
CA GLY A 263 -15.99 -7.47 -18.25
C GLY A 263 -15.51 -6.01 -18.14
N GLY A 264 -15.24 -5.52 -16.94
CA GLY A 264 -14.40 -4.36 -16.71
C GLY A 264 -12.92 -4.75 -16.68
N VAL A 265 -12.05 -3.78 -16.45
CA VAL A 265 -10.63 -4.00 -16.11
C VAL A 265 -10.20 -2.99 -15.05
N VAL A 266 -9.53 -3.46 -14.00
CA VAL A 266 -8.98 -2.58 -12.98
C VAL A 266 -7.63 -2.07 -13.46
N VAL A 267 -7.52 -0.75 -13.66
CA VAL A 267 -6.32 -0.12 -14.23
C VAL A 267 -5.38 0.48 -13.16
N GLY A 268 -5.81 0.54 -11.91
CA GLY A 268 -4.97 1.07 -10.85
C GLY A 268 -5.62 1.05 -9.46
N PHE A 269 -4.78 1.27 -8.46
CA PHE A 269 -5.16 1.33 -7.05
C PHE A 269 -4.67 2.65 -6.44
N GLU A 270 -5.58 3.62 -6.22
CA GLU A 270 -5.29 4.84 -5.44
C GLU A 270 -5.46 4.52 -3.94
N ASN A 271 -4.60 3.74 -3.38
CA ASN A 271 -4.58 3.40 -1.95
C ASN A 271 -3.16 2.97 -1.52
N CYS A 272 -3.01 2.53 -0.25
CA CYS A 272 -1.71 2.14 0.29
C CYS A 272 -1.11 0.87 -0.37
N THR A 273 -1.89 0.12 -1.15
CA THR A 273 -1.39 -1.03 -1.92
C THR A 273 -0.75 -0.59 -3.22
N GLY A 274 -1.27 0.46 -3.84
CA GLY A 274 -0.83 0.99 -5.14
C GLY A 274 -0.08 2.33 -5.05
N ALA A 275 -0.57 3.32 -5.79
CA ALA A 275 0.10 4.59 -6.08
C ALA A 275 0.45 5.43 -4.85
N LYS A 276 -0.44 5.47 -3.85
CA LYS A 276 -0.30 6.33 -2.67
C LYS A 276 1.06 6.24 -1.96
N ALA A 277 1.66 5.06 -1.93
CA ALA A 277 2.94 4.83 -1.26
C ALA A 277 4.16 5.22 -2.12
N VAL A 278 4.02 5.19 -3.46
CA VAL A 278 5.17 5.22 -4.39
C VAL A 278 5.13 6.37 -5.39
N GLU A 279 4.00 7.09 -5.51
CA GLU A 279 3.83 8.12 -6.55
C GLU A 279 4.81 9.30 -6.41
N ARG A 280 5.11 9.71 -5.18
CA ARG A 280 6.01 10.84 -4.90
C ARG A 280 7.39 10.34 -4.47
N MET A 281 8.44 10.93 -5.03
CA MET A 281 9.85 10.67 -4.69
C MET A 281 10.32 11.57 -3.55
N VAL A 282 11.41 11.20 -2.90
CA VAL A 282 12.18 12.13 -2.06
C VAL A 282 13.11 12.93 -2.96
N ASP A 283 13.19 14.23 -2.77
CA ASP A 283 14.14 15.08 -3.49
C ASP A 283 15.58 14.73 -3.06
N GLU A 284 16.37 14.21 -4.00
CA GLU A 284 17.74 13.74 -3.76
C GLU A 284 18.75 14.88 -3.60
N ASP A 285 18.45 16.03 -4.20
CA ASP A 285 19.33 17.21 -4.25
C ASP A 285 19.06 18.20 -3.12
N ASP A 286 17.98 17.97 -2.33
CA ASP A 286 17.65 18.85 -1.22
C ASP A 286 18.77 18.87 -0.15
N PRO A 287 19.29 20.05 0.24
CA PRO A 287 20.28 20.14 1.31
C PRO A 287 19.74 19.68 2.68
N ASP A 288 18.42 19.80 2.93
CA ASP A 288 17.76 19.31 4.14
C ASP A 288 17.15 17.92 3.90
N VAL A 289 17.93 16.87 4.10
CA VAL A 289 17.51 15.47 3.88
C VAL A 289 16.28 15.09 4.70
N TYR A 290 16.15 15.59 5.92
CA TYR A 290 14.99 15.32 6.77
C TYR A 290 13.75 16.05 6.25
N GLY A 291 13.92 17.28 5.79
CA GLY A 291 12.85 18.04 5.15
C GLY A 291 12.39 17.40 3.84
N ALA A 292 13.30 16.87 3.02
CA ALA A 292 12.98 16.15 1.80
C ALA A 292 12.15 14.89 2.09
N ILE A 293 12.58 14.06 3.06
CA ILE A 293 11.84 12.88 3.52
C ILE A 293 10.46 13.31 4.06
N ALA A 294 10.44 14.34 4.92
CA ALA A 294 9.20 14.84 5.51
C ALA A 294 8.19 15.28 4.44
N ARG A 295 8.60 16.06 3.44
CA ARG A 295 7.72 16.50 2.34
C ARG A 295 7.13 15.33 1.57
N LYS A 296 7.95 14.33 1.23
CA LYS A 296 7.47 13.14 0.52
C LYS A 296 6.41 12.40 1.33
N TYR A 297 6.68 12.09 2.59
CA TYR A 297 5.74 11.30 3.39
C TYR A 297 4.51 12.11 3.79
N PHE A 298 4.67 13.39 4.09
CA PHE A 298 3.56 14.26 4.46
C PHE A 298 2.62 14.58 3.29
N SER A 299 3.05 14.37 2.04
CA SER A 299 2.19 14.49 0.86
C SER A 299 1.21 13.32 0.68
N ILE A 300 1.30 12.26 1.49
CA ILE A 300 0.40 11.11 1.39
C ILE A 300 -1.01 11.51 1.75
N GLY A 301 -1.94 11.34 0.81
CA GLY A 301 -3.37 11.60 1.00
C GLY A 301 -4.06 10.46 1.76
N CYS A 302 -3.99 10.47 3.08
CA CYS A 302 -4.69 9.50 3.93
C CYS A 302 -5.97 10.11 4.51
N ALA A 303 -7.04 9.33 4.63
CA ALA A 303 -8.34 9.76 5.17
C ALA A 303 -8.32 10.31 6.62
N ILE A 304 -7.16 10.25 7.29
CA ILE A 304 -6.96 10.90 8.61
C ILE A 304 -6.56 12.38 8.49
N MET A 305 -6.18 12.84 7.29
CA MET A 305 -5.75 14.21 7.05
C MET A 305 -6.96 15.14 6.86
N THR A 306 -6.84 16.37 7.34
CA THR A 306 -7.92 17.38 7.26
C THR A 306 -7.34 18.78 7.01
N PRO A 307 -7.68 19.45 5.87
CA PRO A 307 -8.29 18.87 4.67
C PRO A 307 -7.37 17.88 3.95
N ASN A 308 -7.93 16.94 3.17
CA ASN A 308 -7.15 15.92 2.47
C ASN A 308 -7.07 16.20 0.95
N ASN A 309 -6.59 17.38 0.59
CA ASN A 309 -6.48 17.79 -0.81
C ASN A 309 -5.51 16.91 -1.60
N ASN A 310 -4.45 16.41 -0.95
CA ASN A 310 -3.47 15.55 -1.61
C ASN A 310 -4.08 14.25 -2.13
N ARG A 311 -5.09 13.70 -1.47
CA ARG A 311 -5.83 12.54 -1.98
C ARG A 311 -6.62 12.87 -3.23
N ILE A 312 -7.34 13.98 -3.21
CA ILE A 312 -8.15 14.43 -4.35
C ILE A 312 -7.25 14.73 -5.56
N HIS A 313 -6.11 15.40 -5.35
CA HIS A 313 -5.15 15.66 -6.42
C HIS A 313 -4.61 14.36 -7.03
N LEU A 314 -4.13 13.43 -6.22
CA LEU A 314 -3.62 12.14 -6.71
C LEU A 314 -4.71 11.34 -7.45
N LEU A 315 -5.92 11.31 -6.90
CA LEU A 315 -7.05 10.64 -7.54
C LEU A 315 -7.35 11.26 -8.91
N GLY A 316 -7.33 12.59 -9.00
CA GLY A 316 -7.52 13.33 -10.24
C GLY A 316 -6.44 13.05 -11.28
N GLU A 317 -5.16 13.08 -10.87
CA GLU A 317 -4.02 12.71 -11.73
C GLU A 317 -4.19 11.28 -12.28
N MET A 318 -4.56 10.33 -11.40
CA MET A 318 -4.75 8.93 -11.83
C MET A 318 -5.96 8.75 -12.75
N ILE A 319 -7.07 9.46 -12.50
CA ILE A 319 -8.24 9.40 -13.39
C ILE A 319 -7.85 9.83 -14.81
N ASP A 320 -7.14 10.94 -14.93
CA ASP A 320 -6.74 11.50 -16.23
C ASP A 320 -5.68 10.62 -16.92
N ASP A 321 -4.61 10.27 -16.20
CA ASP A 321 -3.48 9.51 -16.72
C ASP A 321 -3.82 8.08 -17.15
N TYR A 322 -4.75 7.44 -16.44
CA TYR A 322 -5.16 6.06 -16.70
C TYR A 322 -6.45 5.97 -17.54
N HIS A 323 -6.95 7.09 -18.09
CA HIS A 323 -8.16 7.15 -18.91
C HIS A 323 -9.32 6.37 -18.26
N VAL A 324 -9.65 6.71 -17.02
CA VAL A 324 -10.59 5.98 -16.18
C VAL A 324 -12.03 6.26 -16.63
N ASP A 325 -12.82 5.19 -16.80
CA ASP A 325 -14.25 5.28 -17.14
C ASP A 325 -15.16 5.26 -15.92
N GLY A 326 -14.65 4.82 -14.76
CA GLY A 326 -15.40 4.80 -13.50
C GLY A 326 -14.53 4.49 -12.27
N VAL A 327 -14.98 4.93 -11.12
CA VAL A 327 -14.26 4.79 -9.84
C VAL A 327 -15.03 3.92 -8.86
N VAL A 328 -14.37 2.92 -8.32
CA VAL A 328 -14.89 2.09 -7.21
C VAL A 328 -14.12 2.42 -5.93
N GLU A 329 -14.82 2.85 -4.89
CA GLU A 329 -14.21 3.05 -3.58
C GLU A 329 -14.49 1.86 -2.67
N MET A 330 -13.44 1.16 -2.27
CA MET A 330 -13.51 0.08 -1.30
C MET A 330 -13.39 0.62 0.12
N ILE A 331 -14.42 0.41 0.92
CA ILE A 331 -14.50 0.83 2.32
C ILE A 331 -14.54 -0.44 3.19
N LEU A 332 -13.61 -0.56 4.13
CA LEU A 332 -13.68 -1.63 5.12
C LEU A 332 -14.72 -1.27 6.20
N SER A 333 -15.59 -2.19 6.52
CA SER A 333 -16.61 -2.04 7.56
C SER A 333 -15.98 -1.51 8.87
N GLY A 334 -16.54 -0.45 9.44
CA GLY A 334 -16.00 0.19 10.63
C GLY A 334 -14.75 1.07 10.40
N CYS A 335 -14.36 1.33 9.16
CA CYS A 335 -13.32 2.32 8.83
C CYS A 335 -13.94 3.72 8.71
N HIS A 336 -14.26 4.36 9.84
CA HIS A 336 -14.98 5.64 9.86
C HIS A 336 -14.28 6.75 9.07
N SER A 337 -12.93 6.81 9.08
CA SER A 337 -12.21 7.86 8.37
C SER A 337 -12.44 7.79 6.86
N VAL A 338 -12.33 6.59 6.25
CA VAL A 338 -12.56 6.42 4.81
C VAL A 338 -14.04 6.54 4.48
N GLU A 339 -14.92 6.01 5.32
CA GLU A 339 -16.37 6.07 5.13
C GLU A 339 -16.88 7.51 5.10
N MET A 340 -16.43 8.36 6.02
CA MET A 340 -16.80 9.79 6.03
C MET A 340 -16.22 10.55 4.85
N GLU A 341 -14.99 10.28 4.47
CA GLU A 341 -14.32 10.93 3.35
C GLU A 341 -14.89 10.53 1.99
N SER A 342 -15.55 9.38 1.88
CA SER A 342 -16.18 8.89 0.64
C SER A 342 -17.17 9.90 0.03
N ILE A 343 -17.75 10.78 0.84
CA ILE A 343 -18.64 11.87 0.39
C ILE A 343 -17.85 12.86 -0.49
N SER A 344 -16.65 13.28 -0.03
CA SER A 344 -15.79 14.19 -0.79
C SER A 344 -15.26 13.55 -2.06
N VAL A 345 -14.86 12.26 -1.98
CA VAL A 345 -14.42 11.49 -3.15
C VAL A 345 -15.53 11.35 -4.18
N LYS A 346 -16.75 11.00 -3.74
CA LYS A 346 -17.92 10.92 -4.61
C LYS A 346 -18.20 12.23 -5.32
N ASN A 347 -18.25 13.34 -4.59
CA ASN A 347 -18.52 14.65 -5.17
C ASN A 347 -17.46 15.01 -6.21
N PHE A 348 -16.17 14.84 -5.90
CA PHE A 348 -15.10 15.07 -6.85
C PHE A 348 -15.25 14.23 -8.12
N VAL A 349 -15.48 12.92 -8.00
CA VAL A 349 -15.61 12.03 -9.16
C VAL A 349 -16.85 12.34 -10.00
N ASN A 350 -18.01 12.55 -9.35
CA ASN A 350 -19.25 12.78 -10.08
C ASN A 350 -19.38 14.21 -10.62
N GLU A 351 -19.00 15.23 -9.85
CA GLU A 351 -19.28 16.63 -10.16
C GLU A 351 -18.14 17.32 -10.91
N GLU A 352 -16.87 16.98 -10.59
CA GLU A 352 -15.71 17.58 -11.24
C GLU A 352 -15.17 16.72 -12.40
N LYS A 353 -15.10 15.39 -12.22
CA LYS A 353 -14.64 14.48 -13.28
C LYS A 353 -15.75 13.95 -14.18
N HIS A 354 -17.01 14.13 -13.81
CA HIS A 354 -18.19 13.65 -14.54
C HIS A 354 -18.17 12.14 -14.81
N LEU A 355 -17.60 11.37 -13.89
CA LEU A 355 -17.49 9.92 -14.01
C LEU A 355 -18.41 9.19 -13.03
N PRO A 356 -18.84 7.96 -13.38
CA PRO A 356 -19.54 7.08 -12.46
C PRO A 356 -18.69 6.74 -11.23
N TYR A 357 -19.32 6.75 -10.06
CA TYR A 357 -18.71 6.37 -8.79
C TYR A 357 -19.59 5.36 -8.06
N LEU A 358 -18.94 4.33 -7.50
CA LEU A 358 -19.57 3.31 -6.65
C LEU A 358 -18.75 3.09 -5.37
N ALA A 359 -19.33 3.36 -4.20
CA ALA A 359 -18.77 2.91 -2.93
C ALA A 359 -19.27 1.51 -2.57
N VAL A 360 -18.37 0.61 -2.17
CA VAL A 360 -18.69 -0.72 -1.66
C VAL A 360 -18.10 -0.90 -0.26
N VAL A 361 -18.96 -1.24 0.70
CA VAL A 361 -18.54 -1.59 2.06
C VAL A 361 -18.37 -3.09 2.13
N THR A 362 -17.20 -3.54 2.64
CA THR A 362 -16.83 -4.96 2.72
C THR A 362 -15.97 -5.24 3.96
N ASP A 363 -15.69 -6.50 4.19
CA ASP A 363 -14.69 -6.99 5.16
C ASP A 363 -13.81 -8.08 4.52
N TYR A 364 -13.06 -8.83 5.30
CA TYR A 364 -12.20 -9.91 4.80
C TYR A 364 -12.94 -11.27 4.72
N SER A 365 -14.22 -11.35 5.09
CA SER A 365 -14.99 -12.56 4.94
C SER A 365 -15.44 -12.78 3.49
N LYS A 366 -15.89 -14.00 3.18
CA LYS A 366 -16.48 -14.32 1.87
C LYS A 366 -18.00 -14.20 1.85
N GLY A 367 -18.61 -13.72 2.95
CA GLY A 367 -20.07 -13.70 3.10
C GLY A 367 -20.79 -12.71 2.17
N ASP A 368 -20.11 -11.67 1.72
CA ASP A 368 -20.66 -10.58 0.90
C ASP A 368 -20.38 -10.70 -0.62
N VAL A 369 -19.66 -11.75 -1.06
CA VAL A 369 -19.23 -11.93 -2.46
C VAL A 369 -20.40 -11.83 -3.45
N GLY A 370 -21.53 -12.45 -3.15
CA GLY A 370 -22.72 -12.40 -4.02
C GLY A 370 -23.30 -11.00 -4.17
N GLN A 371 -23.40 -10.24 -3.06
CA GLN A 371 -23.89 -8.86 -3.07
C GLN A 371 -22.91 -7.93 -3.82
N LEU A 372 -21.59 -8.07 -3.56
CA LEU A 372 -20.56 -7.31 -4.26
C LEU A 372 -20.61 -7.57 -5.77
N ASN A 373 -20.67 -8.85 -6.17
CA ASN A 373 -20.76 -9.20 -7.59
C ASN A 373 -21.98 -8.55 -8.28
N THR A 374 -23.16 -8.59 -7.65
CA THR A 374 -24.36 -7.96 -8.22
C THR A 374 -24.22 -6.46 -8.43
N ARG A 375 -23.68 -5.75 -7.43
CA ARG A 375 -23.48 -4.30 -7.49
C ARG A 375 -22.42 -3.89 -8.50
N LEU A 376 -21.30 -4.62 -8.53
CA LEU A 376 -20.18 -4.35 -9.45
C LEU A 376 -20.54 -4.72 -10.89
N ALA A 377 -21.30 -5.80 -11.11
CA ALA A 377 -21.83 -6.15 -12.43
C ALA A 377 -22.71 -5.02 -12.99
N ALA A 378 -23.65 -4.50 -12.21
CA ALA A 378 -24.51 -3.39 -12.61
C ALA A 378 -23.70 -2.11 -12.89
N PHE A 379 -22.66 -1.85 -12.11
CA PHE A 379 -21.78 -0.70 -12.32
C PHE A 379 -20.99 -0.81 -13.62
N VAL A 380 -20.39 -1.97 -13.91
CA VAL A 380 -19.67 -2.21 -15.17
C VAL A 380 -20.62 -2.13 -16.39
N GLU A 381 -21.84 -2.66 -16.27
CA GLU A 381 -22.84 -2.56 -17.35
C GLU A 381 -23.26 -1.11 -17.63
N MET A 382 -23.40 -0.28 -16.60
CA MET A 382 -23.72 1.14 -16.71
C MET A 382 -22.65 1.92 -17.47
N ILE A 383 -21.37 1.60 -17.24
CA ILE A 383 -20.22 2.25 -17.91
C ILE A 383 -20.09 1.84 -19.38
N ARG A 384 -20.49 0.62 -19.73
CA ARG A 384 -20.42 0.12 -21.11
C ARG A 384 -21.38 0.82 -22.09
N LYS A 385 -22.40 1.48 -21.58
CA LYS A 385 -23.41 2.21 -22.39
C LYS A 385 -22.95 3.60 -22.75
#